data_abe4a20588eba9bd15e6a605d5c1b68e
#
_entry.id   abe4a20588eba9bd15e6a605d5c1b68e
#
_cell.length_a   1.000
_cell.length_b   1.000
_cell.length_c   1.000
_cell.angle_alpha   90.00
_cell.angle_beta   90.00
_cell.angle_gamma   90.00
#
_symmetry.space_group_name_H-M   'P 1'
#
loop_
_entity.id
_entity.type
_entity.pdbx_description
1 polymer ?
#
loop_
_entity_poly.entity_id
_entity_poly.type
_entity_poly.pdbx_seq_one_letter_code
_entity_poly.pdbx_strand_id
1 'polypeptide(L)'
;MEKVIIIGATSGIGWNVADILNKKGYSIGIAGRRYERLENFKAERGGVIETAVIDVTKEDASANLLGLAERMGGVDTIILCSGIGCQNVGLEMSAEIAITNTNVVGFTRMIDTAFNYFKENGGGHIATVSSIAGTKGLGVAPAYSATKRFQNTYIQSLAQLSSMVGAKVTFTDIRPGFVDTDLLKSGHFPMMMRPEFVADKIVKAVEHKKRVITIDWKYRLLVAFWRLIPNFIWEKLKIVKTEK
;
A
#
# COMPACT_ATOMS: atom_id res chain seq x y z
N MET A 1 19.83 -5.12 -13.64
CA MET A 1 18.68 -4.17 -13.59
C MET A 1 17.74 -4.70 -12.54
N GLU A 2 17.44 -3.91 -11.50
CA GLU A 2 16.54 -4.35 -10.42
C GLU A 2 15.10 -4.46 -10.94
N LYS A 3 14.40 -5.52 -10.53
CA LYS A 3 13.07 -5.89 -10.99
C LYS A 3 12.04 -5.63 -9.91
N VAL A 4 11.05 -4.80 -10.18
CA VAL A 4 10.06 -4.36 -9.21
C VAL A 4 8.64 -4.59 -9.70
N ILE A 5 7.80 -5.27 -8.92
CA ILE A 5 6.37 -5.39 -9.19
C ILE A 5 5.60 -4.38 -8.33
N ILE A 6 4.69 -3.62 -8.95
CA ILE A 6 3.81 -2.65 -8.30
C ILE A 6 2.36 -3.10 -8.43
N ILE A 7 1.74 -3.53 -7.33
CA ILE A 7 0.33 -3.95 -7.28
C ILE A 7 -0.54 -2.76 -6.89
N GLY A 8 -1.53 -2.41 -7.70
CA GLY A 8 -2.34 -1.20 -7.55
C GLY A 8 -1.79 -0.03 -8.37
N ALA A 9 -1.15 -0.32 -9.52
CA ALA A 9 -0.48 0.65 -10.38
C ALA A 9 -1.39 1.34 -11.42
N THR A 10 -2.71 1.18 -11.36
CA THR A 10 -3.62 1.75 -12.37
C THR A 10 -4.07 3.19 -12.08
N SER A 11 -3.69 3.79 -10.94
CA SER A 11 -3.95 5.20 -10.59
C SER A 11 -3.19 5.64 -9.34
N GLY A 12 -3.26 6.93 -9.04
CA GLY A 12 -2.80 7.51 -7.78
C GLY A 12 -1.34 7.22 -7.45
N ILE A 13 -1.09 6.78 -6.23
CA ILE A 13 0.26 6.52 -5.72
C ILE A 13 0.99 5.46 -6.54
N GLY A 14 0.35 4.31 -6.79
CA GLY A 14 0.99 3.19 -7.49
C GLY A 14 1.37 3.52 -8.92
N TRP A 15 0.54 4.28 -9.63
CA TRP A 15 0.86 4.79 -10.97
C TRP A 15 2.12 5.67 -10.97
N ASN A 16 2.18 6.62 -10.03
CA ASN A 16 3.33 7.53 -9.93
C ASN A 16 4.61 6.81 -9.47
N VAL A 17 4.51 5.81 -8.60
CA VAL A 17 5.65 4.96 -8.21
C VAL A 17 6.17 4.20 -9.43
N ALA A 18 5.29 3.60 -10.24
CA ALA A 18 5.65 2.91 -11.46
C ALA A 18 6.34 3.84 -12.47
N ASP A 19 5.80 5.05 -12.67
CA ASP A 19 6.37 6.04 -13.56
C ASP A 19 7.78 6.49 -13.13
N ILE A 20 8.00 6.74 -11.85
CA ILE A 20 9.32 7.12 -11.33
C ILE A 20 10.32 5.96 -11.48
N LEU A 21 9.95 4.73 -11.15
CA LEU A 21 10.83 3.56 -11.27
C LEU A 21 11.19 3.29 -12.74
N ASN A 22 10.21 3.38 -13.64
CA ASN A 22 10.47 3.25 -15.08
C ASN A 22 11.45 4.30 -15.60
N LYS A 23 11.27 5.58 -15.23
CA LYS A 23 12.19 6.69 -15.59
C LYS A 23 13.59 6.50 -15.01
N LYS A 24 13.73 5.78 -13.90
CA LYS A 24 15.03 5.42 -13.30
C LYS A 24 15.67 4.18 -13.94
N GLY A 25 15.02 3.54 -14.91
CA GLY A 25 15.56 2.39 -15.63
C GLY A 25 15.35 1.05 -14.94
N TYR A 26 14.42 0.95 -14.00
CA TYR A 26 14.04 -0.36 -13.43
C TYR A 26 13.26 -1.20 -14.45
N SER A 27 13.38 -2.53 -14.38
CA SER A 27 12.42 -3.44 -15.02
C SER A 27 11.19 -3.52 -14.12
N ILE A 28 10.03 -3.12 -14.63
CA ILE A 28 8.83 -3.04 -13.81
C ILE A 28 7.72 -3.98 -14.27
N GLY A 29 7.08 -4.65 -13.30
CA GLY A 29 5.80 -5.32 -13.45
C GLY A 29 4.71 -4.45 -12.85
N ILE A 30 3.70 -4.08 -13.62
CA ILE A 30 2.58 -3.28 -13.14
C ILE A 30 1.30 -4.10 -13.11
N ALA A 31 0.61 -4.06 -11.97
CA ALA A 31 -0.59 -4.85 -11.78
C ALA A 31 -1.75 -4.04 -11.19
N GLY A 32 -2.96 -4.43 -11.56
CA GLY A 32 -4.21 -3.83 -11.06
C GLY A 32 -5.41 -4.33 -11.85
N ARG A 33 -6.61 -3.82 -11.54
CA ARG A 33 -7.87 -4.32 -12.11
C ARG A 33 -8.20 -3.79 -13.51
N ARG A 34 -7.65 -2.65 -13.89
CA ARG A 34 -8.03 -1.91 -15.11
C ARG A 34 -7.02 -2.20 -16.23
N TYR A 35 -7.31 -3.23 -17.03
CA TYR A 35 -6.46 -3.69 -18.13
C TYR A 35 -6.01 -2.57 -19.06
N GLU A 36 -6.95 -1.79 -19.58
CA GLU A 36 -6.65 -0.70 -20.52
C GLU A 36 -5.63 0.30 -19.96
N ARG A 37 -5.69 0.62 -18.65
CA ARG A 37 -4.74 1.53 -18.04
C ARG A 37 -3.34 0.93 -17.92
N LEU A 38 -3.23 -0.37 -17.72
CA LEU A 38 -1.93 -1.06 -17.68
C LEU A 38 -1.30 -1.05 -19.07
N GLU A 39 -2.06 -1.39 -20.11
CA GLU A 39 -1.57 -1.41 -21.49
C GLU A 39 -1.23 -0.01 -22.02
N ASN A 40 -2.04 0.99 -21.71
CA ASN A 40 -1.72 2.39 -22.04
C ASN A 40 -0.42 2.85 -21.34
N PHE A 41 -0.24 2.49 -20.07
CA PHE A 41 1.02 2.79 -19.37
C PHE A 41 2.21 2.17 -20.10
N LYS A 42 2.11 0.90 -20.49
CA LYS A 42 3.18 0.18 -21.22
C LYS A 42 3.44 0.78 -22.60
N ALA A 43 2.39 1.13 -23.34
CA ALA A 43 2.48 1.68 -24.69
C ALA A 43 3.08 3.10 -24.73
N GLU A 44 2.77 3.92 -23.75
CA GLU A 44 3.22 5.33 -23.68
C GLU A 44 4.65 5.49 -23.16
N ARG A 45 5.25 4.45 -22.61
CA ARG A 45 6.54 4.49 -21.93
C ARG A 45 7.52 3.49 -22.51
N GLY A 46 8.78 3.90 -22.62
CA GLY A 46 9.88 2.99 -22.97
C GLY A 46 10.31 2.15 -21.76
N GLY A 47 11.23 1.21 -22.01
CA GLY A 47 11.80 0.37 -20.97
C GLY A 47 11.18 -1.04 -20.93
N VAL A 48 11.54 -1.81 -19.91
CA VAL A 48 11.05 -3.17 -19.71
C VAL A 48 9.85 -3.15 -18.79
N ILE A 49 8.64 -3.27 -19.35
CA ILE A 49 7.37 -3.21 -18.62
C ILE A 49 6.56 -4.46 -18.92
N GLU A 50 6.22 -5.21 -17.87
CA GLU A 50 5.27 -6.31 -17.90
C GLU A 50 3.98 -5.91 -17.19
N THR A 51 2.84 -6.46 -17.64
CA THR A 51 1.51 -6.13 -17.10
C THR A 51 0.79 -7.38 -16.62
N ALA A 52 -0.04 -7.24 -15.58
CA ALA A 52 -0.97 -8.28 -15.16
C ALA A 52 -2.27 -7.69 -14.62
N VAL A 53 -3.39 -8.27 -15.01
CA VAL A 53 -4.67 -7.95 -14.36
C VAL A 53 -4.73 -8.71 -13.04
N ILE A 54 -4.72 -7.97 -11.93
CA ILE A 54 -4.81 -8.54 -10.57
C ILE A 54 -5.90 -7.79 -9.79
N ASP A 55 -6.96 -8.51 -9.44
CA ASP A 55 -7.88 -8.11 -8.39
C ASP A 55 -7.50 -8.87 -7.11
N VAL A 56 -6.95 -8.18 -6.12
CA VAL A 56 -6.48 -8.79 -4.87
C VAL A 56 -7.57 -9.53 -4.10
N THR A 57 -8.85 -9.24 -4.36
CA THR A 57 -9.99 -9.90 -3.73
C THR A 57 -10.32 -11.26 -4.33
N LYS A 58 -9.77 -11.59 -5.50
CA LYS A 58 -10.03 -12.83 -6.23
C LYS A 58 -9.05 -13.93 -5.86
N GLU A 59 -9.46 -15.18 -6.01
CA GLU A 59 -8.65 -16.35 -5.66
C GLU A 59 -7.44 -16.53 -6.59
N ASP A 60 -7.57 -16.18 -7.85
CA ASP A 60 -6.52 -16.26 -8.85
C ASP A 60 -5.42 -15.18 -8.72
N ALA A 61 -5.60 -14.22 -7.80
CA ALA A 61 -4.66 -13.11 -7.62
C ALA A 61 -3.23 -13.57 -7.32
N SER A 62 -3.08 -14.65 -6.52
CA SER A 62 -1.78 -15.24 -6.20
C SER A 62 -1.10 -15.83 -7.43
N ALA A 63 -1.83 -16.60 -8.22
CA ALA A 63 -1.32 -17.20 -9.46
C ALA A 63 -0.92 -16.11 -10.47
N ASN A 64 -1.73 -15.05 -10.61
CA ASN A 64 -1.45 -13.95 -11.49
C ASN A 64 -0.20 -13.15 -11.06
N LEU A 65 0.05 -13.01 -9.75
CA LEU A 65 1.28 -12.39 -9.24
C LEU A 65 2.51 -13.24 -9.57
N LEU A 66 2.44 -14.56 -9.32
CA LEU A 66 3.55 -15.47 -9.61
C LEU A 66 3.84 -15.55 -11.12
N GLY A 67 2.81 -15.62 -11.96
CA GLY A 67 2.97 -15.58 -13.41
C GLY A 67 3.58 -14.26 -13.91
N LEU A 68 3.29 -13.13 -13.27
CA LEU A 68 3.95 -11.86 -13.59
C LEU A 68 5.43 -11.91 -13.21
N ALA A 69 5.77 -12.42 -12.04
CA ALA A 69 7.16 -12.58 -11.60
C ALA A 69 7.95 -13.50 -12.53
N GLU A 70 7.34 -14.60 -13.00
CA GLU A 70 7.93 -15.53 -13.95
C GLU A 70 8.22 -14.86 -15.31
N ARG A 71 7.25 -14.14 -15.90
CA ARG A 71 7.45 -13.40 -17.16
C ARG A 71 8.57 -12.36 -17.07
N MET A 72 8.76 -11.77 -15.89
CA MET A 72 9.88 -10.87 -15.62
C MET A 72 11.22 -11.61 -15.43
N GLY A 73 11.23 -12.94 -15.37
CA GLY A 73 12.43 -13.74 -15.06
C GLY A 73 12.91 -13.51 -13.62
N GLY A 74 11.98 -13.38 -12.67
CA GLY A 74 12.22 -13.10 -11.27
C GLY A 74 11.89 -11.66 -10.86
N VAL A 75 11.88 -11.40 -9.55
CA VAL A 75 11.59 -10.08 -8.96
C VAL A 75 12.41 -9.87 -7.68
N ASP A 76 12.88 -8.64 -7.47
CA ASP A 76 13.69 -8.24 -6.30
C ASP A 76 12.84 -7.52 -5.25
N THR A 77 11.82 -6.77 -5.69
CA THR A 77 10.96 -5.96 -4.82
C THR A 77 9.50 -6.02 -5.27
N ILE A 78 8.58 -6.22 -4.32
CA ILE A 78 7.13 -6.13 -4.54
C ILE A 78 6.59 -4.97 -3.70
N ILE A 79 5.90 -4.02 -4.38
CA ILE A 79 5.28 -2.85 -3.74
C ILE A 79 3.76 -2.99 -3.81
N LEU A 80 3.09 -3.15 -2.68
CA LEU A 80 1.64 -3.24 -2.59
C LEU A 80 1.05 -1.86 -2.30
N CYS A 81 0.47 -1.24 -3.34
CA CYS A 81 -0.22 0.05 -3.28
C CYS A 81 -1.75 -0.10 -3.28
N SER A 82 -2.26 -1.31 -3.56
CA SER A 82 -3.71 -1.56 -3.60
C SER A 82 -4.36 -1.40 -2.23
N GLY A 83 -5.50 -0.75 -2.22
CA GLY A 83 -6.30 -0.53 -1.03
C GLY A 83 -7.46 0.41 -1.33
N ILE A 84 -8.52 0.30 -0.57
CA ILE A 84 -9.68 1.19 -0.65
C ILE A 84 -10.01 1.74 0.73
N GLY A 85 -10.78 2.83 0.75
CA GLY A 85 -11.26 3.44 2.00
C GLY A 85 -12.24 4.55 1.69
N CYS A 86 -13.13 4.80 2.64
CA CYS A 86 -14.05 5.92 2.62
C CYS A 86 -14.39 6.34 4.05
N GLN A 87 -14.96 7.52 4.21
CA GLN A 87 -15.69 7.86 5.42
C GLN A 87 -17.01 7.09 5.42
N ASN A 88 -17.38 6.52 6.56
CA ASN A 88 -18.59 5.70 6.72
C ASN A 88 -19.23 5.90 8.10
N VAL A 89 -19.65 7.13 8.36
CA VAL A 89 -20.29 7.49 9.64
C VAL A 89 -21.63 6.76 9.84
N GLY A 90 -22.32 6.44 8.72
CA GLY A 90 -23.56 5.67 8.73
C GLY A 90 -23.39 4.16 8.94
N LEU A 91 -22.16 3.66 9.01
CA LEU A 91 -21.83 2.24 9.13
C LEU A 91 -22.51 1.36 8.06
N GLU A 92 -22.49 1.83 6.80
CA GLU A 92 -22.96 1.04 5.67
C GLU A 92 -22.17 -0.27 5.57
N MET A 93 -22.82 -1.39 5.85
CA MET A 93 -22.23 -2.72 5.96
C MET A 93 -21.45 -3.10 4.68
N SER A 94 -21.99 -2.80 3.52
CA SER A 94 -21.38 -3.10 2.23
C SER A 94 -20.01 -2.41 2.06
N ALA A 95 -19.87 -1.16 2.52
CA ALA A 95 -18.62 -0.42 2.49
C ALA A 95 -17.58 -1.01 3.47
N GLU A 96 -18.00 -1.32 4.71
CA GLU A 96 -17.13 -1.93 5.72
C GLU A 96 -16.57 -3.28 5.24
N ILE A 97 -17.45 -4.14 4.66
CA ILE A 97 -17.05 -5.45 4.12
C ILE A 97 -16.14 -5.30 2.90
N ALA A 98 -16.45 -4.39 1.98
CA ALA A 98 -15.60 -4.16 0.80
C ALA A 98 -14.18 -3.70 1.20
N ILE A 99 -14.07 -2.79 2.18
CA ILE A 99 -12.80 -2.32 2.73
C ILE A 99 -12.06 -3.49 3.38
N THR A 100 -12.73 -4.30 4.18
CA THR A 100 -12.12 -5.45 4.86
C THR A 100 -11.63 -6.49 3.85
N ASN A 101 -12.44 -6.84 2.87
CA ASN A 101 -12.06 -7.81 1.83
C ASN A 101 -10.84 -7.36 1.03
N THR A 102 -10.75 -6.08 0.70
CA THR A 102 -9.59 -5.55 -0.06
C THR A 102 -8.37 -5.38 0.83
N ASN A 103 -8.52 -4.70 1.98
CA ASN A 103 -7.39 -4.25 2.79
C ASN A 103 -6.89 -5.29 3.79
N VAL A 104 -7.67 -6.33 4.08
CA VAL A 104 -7.28 -7.45 4.96
C VAL A 104 -7.11 -8.71 4.15
N VAL A 105 -8.18 -9.26 3.59
CA VAL A 105 -8.13 -10.56 2.89
C VAL A 105 -7.23 -10.47 1.65
N GLY A 106 -7.49 -9.51 0.77
CA GLY A 106 -6.70 -9.30 -0.44
C GLY A 106 -5.24 -8.91 -0.14
N PHE A 107 -5.04 -8.06 0.88
CA PHE A 107 -3.71 -7.71 1.35
C PHE A 107 -2.93 -8.93 1.84
N THR A 108 -3.53 -9.74 2.72
CA THR A 108 -2.90 -10.97 3.25
C THR A 108 -2.52 -11.90 2.12
N ARG A 109 -3.46 -12.17 1.19
CA ARG A 109 -3.19 -13.01 0.01
C ARG A 109 -1.96 -12.56 -0.77
N MET A 110 -1.85 -11.29 -1.09
CA MET A 110 -0.71 -10.77 -1.87
C MET A 110 0.60 -10.81 -1.09
N ILE A 111 0.56 -10.45 0.19
CA ILE A 111 1.76 -10.41 1.04
C ILE A 111 2.29 -11.81 1.34
N ASP A 112 1.39 -12.78 1.62
CA ASP A 112 1.80 -14.17 1.86
C ASP A 112 2.39 -14.80 0.59
N THR A 113 1.77 -14.53 -0.57
CA THR A 113 2.31 -14.97 -1.86
C THR A 113 3.71 -14.39 -2.08
N ALA A 114 3.89 -13.09 -1.87
CA ALA A 114 5.17 -12.42 -2.02
C ALA A 114 6.23 -12.94 -1.02
N PHE A 115 5.83 -13.15 0.24
CA PHE A 115 6.73 -13.65 1.28
C PHE A 115 7.23 -15.06 0.95
N ASN A 116 6.34 -15.98 0.60
CA ASN A 116 6.72 -17.35 0.25
C ASN A 116 7.57 -17.39 -1.02
N TYR A 117 7.22 -16.60 -2.05
CA TYR A 117 8.03 -16.44 -3.24
C TYR A 117 9.47 -16.03 -2.89
N PHE A 118 9.66 -14.99 -2.10
CA PHE A 118 11.01 -14.53 -1.72
C PHE A 118 11.73 -15.52 -0.82
N LYS A 119 11.03 -16.19 0.09
CA LYS A 119 11.60 -17.24 0.95
C LYS A 119 12.19 -18.37 0.12
N GLU A 120 11.53 -18.76 -0.96
CA GLU A 120 11.95 -19.85 -1.86
C GLU A 120 13.01 -19.41 -2.87
N ASN A 121 13.08 -18.12 -3.20
CA ASN A 121 13.97 -17.55 -4.23
C ASN A 121 15.15 -16.74 -3.65
N GLY A 122 15.58 -17.03 -2.43
CA GLY A 122 16.81 -16.49 -1.86
C GLY A 122 16.68 -15.12 -1.19
N GLY A 123 15.48 -14.58 -1.04
CA GLY A 123 15.18 -13.32 -0.38
C GLY A 123 14.63 -12.24 -1.30
N GLY A 124 14.26 -11.11 -0.72
CA GLY A 124 13.71 -9.97 -1.45
C GLY A 124 13.18 -8.87 -0.55
N HIS A 125 12.45 -7.94 -1.15
CA HIS A 125 11.91 -6.79 -0.44
C HIS A 125 10.40 -6.63 -0.67
N ILE A 126 9.64 -6.49 0.40
CA ILE A 126 8.19 -6.22 0.37
C ILE A 126 7.94 -4.82 0.94
N ALA A 127 7.36 -3.95 0.13
CA ALA A 127 6.93 -2.64 0.56
C ALA A 127 5.40 -2.52 0.51
N THR A 128 4.80 -1.91 1.52
CA THR A 128 3.34 -1.77 1.58
C THR A 128 2.93 -0.33 1.87
N VAL A 129 1.92 0.16 1.14
CA VAL A 129 1.31 1.46 1.41
C VAL A 129 0.16 1.26 2.39
N SER A 130 0.49 1.37 3.68
CA SER A 130 -0.49 1.37 4.77
C SER A 130 -1.10 2.78 4.96
N SER A 131 -1.08 3.35 6.14
CA SER A 131 -1.51 4.73 6.44
C SER A 131 -1.16 5.12 7.87
N ILE A 132 -1.09 6.43 8.13
CA ILE A 132 -1.14 6.96 9.50
C ILE A 132 -2.45 6.61 10.20
N ALA A 133 -3.54 6.40 9.46
CA ALA A 133 -4.85 5.99 9.99
C ALA A 133 -4.78 4.68 10.80
N GLY A 134 -3.79 3.81 10.53
CA GLY A 134 -3.55 2.60 11.30
C GLY A 134 -2.94 2.84 12.70
N THR A 135 -2.65 4.08 13.08
CA THR A 135 -2.02 4.38 14.38
C THR A 135 -3.01 4.69 15.49
N LYS A 136 -4.26 5.02 15.14
CA LYS A 136 -5.41 5.25 16.05
C LYS A 136 -6.72 4.84 15.36
N GLY A 137 -7.74 4.43 16.12
CA GLY A 137 -9.08 4.24 15.60
C GLY A 137 -9.69 5.59 15.19
N LEU A 138 -10.33 5.63 14.01
CA LEU A 138 -10.98 6.83 13.48
C LEU A 138 -12.48 6.58 13.34
N GLY A 139 -13.31 7.25 14.19
CA GLY A 139 -14.75 7.08 14.20
C GLY A 139 -15.44 7.42 12.86
N VAL A 140 -14.82 8.27 12.04
CA VAL A 140 -15.34 8.61 10.70
C VAL A 140 -15.05 7.52 9.64
N ALA A 141 -14.13 6.60 9.91
CA ALA A 141 -13.72 5.55 8.98
C ALA A 141 -13.30 4.28 9.74
N PRO A 142 -14.25 3.56 10.40
CA PRO A 142 -13.92 2.47 11.32
C PRO A 142 -13.17 1.33 10.64
N ALA A 143 -13.73 0.72 9.59
CA ALA A 143 -13.06 -0.37 8.87
C ALA A 143 -11.72 0.08 8.27
N TYR A 144 -11.65 1.27 7.69
CA TYR A 144 -10.41 1.76 7.10
C TYR A 144 -9.28 1.84 8.13
N SER A 145 -9.51 2.52 9.27
CA SER A 145 -8.48 2.64 10.30
C SER A 145 -8.09 1.29 10.92
N ALA A 146 -9.08 0.42 11.15
CA ALA A 146 -8.84 -0.93 11.65
C ALA A 146 -8.02 -1.78 10.67
N THR A 147 -8.37 -1.75 9.37
CA THR A 147 -7.62 -2.50 8.34
C THR A 147 -6.19 -1.98 8.15
N LYS A 148 -5.97 -0.67 8.24
CA LYS A 148 -4.62 -0.09 8.19
C LYS A 148 -3.79 -0.44 9.44
N ARG A 149 -4.43 -0.59 10.60
CA ARG A 149 -3.78 -1.13 11.80
C ARG A 149 -3.40 -2.60 11.62
N PHE A 150 -4.29 -3.41 11.06
CA PHE A 150 -3.99 -4.79 10.70
C PHE A 150 -2.73 -4.86 9.83
N GLN A 151 -2.67 -4.09 8.73
CA GLN A 151 -1.51 -4.06 7.83
C GLN A 151 -0.21 -3.73 8.56
N ASN A 152 -0.21 -2.69 9.42
CA ASN A 152 0.99 -2.32 10.20
C ASN A 152 1.48 -3.46 11.09
N THR A 153 0.57 -4.14 11.79
CA THR A 153 0.90 -5.24 12.70
C THR A 153 1.32 -6.47 11.92
N TYR A 154 0.64 -6.80 10.82
CA TYR A 154 0.93 -7.96 9.99
C TYR A 154 2.35 -7.89 9.39
N ILE A 155 2.74 -6.76 8.82
CA ILE A 155 4.10 -6.53 8.31
C ILE A 155 5.15 -6.60 9.43
N GLN A 156 4.81 -6.15 10.63
CA GLN A 156 5.71 -6.28 11.79
C GLN A 156 5.92 -7.76 12.16
N SER A 157 4.84 -8.53 12.17
CA SER A 157 4.88 -9.97 12.48
C SER A 157 5.67 -10.76 11.42
N LEU A 158 5.48 -10.46 10.14
CA LEU A 158 6.23 -11.09 9.06
C LEU A 158 7.72 -10.75 9.08
N ALA A 159 8.08 -9.53 9.48
CA ALA A 159 9.48 -9.18 9.67
C ALA A 159 10.14 -9.99 10.79
N GLN A 160 9.41 -10.24 11.88
CA GLN A 160 9.85 -11.14 12.95
C GLN A 160 9.95 -12.59 12.45
N LEU A 161 8.91 -13.08 11.76
CA LEU A 161 8.90 -14.41 11.18
C LEU A 161 10.07 -14.61 10.21
N SER A 162 10.34 -13.65 9.32
CA SER A 162 11.48 -13.70 8.39
C SER A 162 12.81 -13.93 9.13
N SER A 163 13.01 -13.25 10.25
CA SER A 163 14.18 -13.43 11.11
C SER A 163 14.20 -14.82 11.76
N MET A 164 13.05 -15.30 12.26
CA MET A 164 12.93 -16.60 12.95
C MET A 164 13.23 -17.79 12.03
N VAL A 165 12.81 -17.71 10.76
CA VAL A 165 12.96 -18.81 9.78
C VAL A 165 14.18 -18.63 8.87
N GLY A 166 14.98 -17.59 9.08
CA GLY A 166 16.15 -17.29 8.24
C GLY A 166 15.82 -16.89 6.81
N ALA A 167 14.58 -16.49 6.50
CA ALA A 167 14.19 -15.97 5.21
C ALA A 167 14.79 -14.57 5.03
N LYS A 168 15.51 -14.35 3.94
CA LYS A 168 16.17 -13.04 3.67
C LYS A 168 15.18 -12.03 3.09
N VAL A 169 13.99 -11.89 3.73
CA VAL A 169 12.93 -10.96 3.29
C VAL A 169 12.95 -9.72 4.15
N THR A 170 13.08 -8.57 3.52
CA THR A 170 13.03 -7.24 4.16
C THR A 170 11.69 -6.55 3.90
N PHE A 171 11.31 -5.60 4.77
CA PHE A 171 10.00 -4.96 4.70
C PHE A 171 10.10 -3.45 4.85
N THR A 172 9.28 -2.72 4.08
CA THR A 172 9.03 -1.29 4.24
C THR A 172 7.54 -1.03 4.45
N ASP A 173 7.17 -0.51 5.62
CA ASP A 173 5.82 -0.06 5.94
C ASP A 173 5.71 1.45 5.69
N ILE A 174 5.00 1.84 4.64
CA ILE A 174 4.83 3.22 4.19
C ILE A 174 3.51 3.75 4.73
N ARG A 175 3.57 4.80 5.54
CA ARG A 175 2.42 5.42 6.23
C ARG A 175 2.20 6.86 5.76
N PRO A 176 1.56 7.08 4.61
CA PRO A 176 1.20 8.42 4.18
C PRO A 176 0.06 9.00 5.04
N GLY A 177 0.00 10.34 5.08
CA GLY A 177 -1.19 11.07 5.47
C GLY A 177 -2.19 11.19 4.33
N PHE A 178 -2.94 12.31 4.25
CA PHE A 178 -3.89 12.55 3.15
C PHE A 178 -3.16 12.83 1.83
N VAL A 179 -3.52 12.07 0.81
CA VAL A 179 -2.95 12.16 -0.55
C VAL A 179 -4.07 12.42 -1.54
N ASP A 180 -3.90 13.38 -2.42
CA ASP A 180 -4.88 13.74 -3.45
C ASP A 180 -4.97 12.63 -4.50
N THR A 181 -5.89 11.70 -4.28
CA THR A 181 -6.14 10.53 -5.12
C THR A 181 -7.64 10.26 -5.18
N ASP A 182 -8.04 9.39 -6.08
CA ASP A 182 -9.43 8.92 -6.20
C ASP A 182 -10.04 8.40 -4.88
N LEU A 183 -9.20 8.04 -3.92
CA LEU A 183 -9.64 7.58 -2.60
C LEU A 183 -10.26 8.71 -1.74
N LEU A 184 -9.89 9.97 -1.98
CA LEU A 184 -10.28 11.14 -1.18
C LEU A 184 -11.04 12.19 -2.01
N LYS A 185 -11.79 11.78 -3.03
CA LYS A 185 -12.52 12.70 -3.93
C LYS A 185 -13.58 13.57 -3.25
N SER A 186 -14.09 13.16 -2.10
CA SER A 186 -15.13 13.90 -1.35
C SER A 186 -14.57 14.44 -0.04
N GLY A 187 -14.44 15.76 0.08
CA GLY A 187 -14.11 16.44 1.31
C GLY A 187 -12.83 17.29 1.28
N HIS A 188 -12.78 18.31 2.14
CA HIS A 188 -11.56 19.08 2.39
C HIS A 188 -10.75 18.39 3.49
N PHE A 189 -9.57 17.88 3.10
CA PHE A 189 -8.64 17.26 4.06
C PHE A 189 -7.46 18.18 4.32
N PRO A 190 -7.05 18.36 5.58
CA PRO A 190 -5.91 19.21 5.90
C PRO A 190 -4.59 18.62 5.40
N MET A 191 -3.66 19.48 5.03
CA MET A 191 -2.29 19.09 4.65
C MET A 191 -2.23 18.06 3.51
N MET A 192 -3.17 18.09 2.56
CA MET A 192 -3.21 17.18 1.43
C MET A 192 -1.91 17.24 0.61
N MET A 193 -1.38 16.08 0.27
CA MET A 193 -0.14 15.93 -0.49
C MET A 193 -0.43 15.52 -1.93
N ARG A 194 0.40 15.97 -2.87
CA ARG A 194 0.33 15.53 -4.27
C ARG A 194 0.84 14.08 -4.38
N PRO A 195 0.20 13.23 -5.20
CA PRO A 195 0.61 11.82 -5.39
C PRO A 195 2.06 11.67 -5.85
N GLU A 196 2.55 12.57 -6.70
CA GLU A 196 3.93 12.55 -7.22
C GLU A 196 4.96 12.74 -6.10
N PHE A 197 4.68 13.68 -5.19
CA PHE A 197 5.54 13.91 -4.02
C PHE A 197 5.60 12.68 -3.12
N VAL A 198 4.45 12.05 -2.87
CA VAL A 198 4.37 10.84 -2.04
C VAL A 198 5.10 9.68 -2.72
N ALA A 199 4.94 9.51 -4.04
CA ALA A 199 5.61 8.47 -4.80
C ALA A 199 7.14 8.63 -4.78
N ASP A 200 7.67 9.86 -4.90
CA ASP A 200 9.12 10.12 -4.75
C ASP A 200 9.64 9.67 -3.38
N LYS A 201 8.89 9.97 -2.30
CA LYS A 201 9.27 9.53 -0.95
C LYS A 201 9.18 8.02 -0.77
N ILE A 202 8.22 7.36 -1.43
CA ILE A 202 8.09 5.90 -1.43
C ILE A 202 9.29 5.26 -2.11
N VAL A 203 9.60 5.69 -3.34
CA VAL A 203 10.73 5.14 -4.09
C VAL A 203 12.03 5.27 -3.30
N LYS A 204 12.33 6.47 -2.76
CA LYS A 204 13.49 6.67 -1.89
C LYS A 204 13.51 5.78 -0.64
N ALA A 205 12.34 5.53 -0.03
CA ALA A 205 12.25 4.66 1.13
C ALA A 205 12.49 3.18 0.77
N VAL A 206 12.01 2.75 -0.38
CA VAL A 206 12.19 1.40 -0.93
C VAL A 206 13.67 1.17 -1.28
N GLU A 207 14.29 2.08 -2.04
CA GLU A 207 15.71 2.02 -2.40
C GLU A 207 16.63 1.91 -1.17
N HIS A 208 16.28 2.60 -0.06
CA HIS A 208 17.04 2.54 1.19
C HIS A 208 16.53 1.46 2.17
N LYS A 209 15.58 0.61 1.76
CA LYS A 209 14.97 -0.45 2.58
C LYS A 209 14.55 0.03 3.98
N LYS A 210 13.97 1.25 4.06
CA LYS A 210 13.53 1.82 5.34
C LYS A 210 12.41 0.99 5.94
N ARG A 211 12.58 0.55 7.21
CA ARG A 211 11.63 -0.34 7.87
C ARG A 211 10.23 0.26 8.02
N VAL A 212 10.15 1.54 8.42
CA VAL A 212 8.88 2.30 8.55
C VAL A 212 9.12 3.74 8.13
N ILE A 213 8.22 4.31 7.34
CA ILE A 213 8.24 5.72 6.98
C ILE A 213 6.85 6.35 7.10
N THR A 214 6.75 7.45 7.82
CA THR A 214 5.56 8.34 7.77
C THR A 214 5.84 9.51 6.82
N ILE A 215 5.00 9.70 5.83
CA ILE A 215 5.08 10.76 4.83
C ILE A 215 3.99 11.81 5.15
N ASP A 216 4.31 13.10 5.36
CA ASP A 216 5.60 13.75 5.48
C ASP A 216 5.97 14.03 6.96
N TRP A 217 6.89 15.00 7.22
CA TRP A 217 7.31 15.37 8.57
C TRP A 217 6.17 15.93 9.43
N LYS A 218 5.21 16.66 8.82
CA LYS A 218 4.02 17.19 9.53
C LYS A 218 3.16 16.08 10.09
N TYR A 219 2.92 15.05 9.27
CA TYR A 219 2.19 13.85 9.71
C TYR A 219 2.98 13.03 10.73
N ARG A 220 4.29 13.05 10.66
CA ARG A 220 5.15 12.39 11.66
C ARG A 220 4.98 13.05 13.03
N LEU A 221 4.95 14.38 13.08
CA LEU A 221 4.66 15.12 14.31
C LEU A 221 3.23 14.87 14.80
N LEU A 222 2.24 14.97 13.90
CA LEU A 222 0.84 14.70 14.21
C LEU A 222 0.67 13.31 14.86
N VAL A 223 1.23 12.28 14.24
CA VAL A 223 1.18 10.89 14.75
C VAL A 223 1.88 10.77 16.10
N ALA A 224 3.02 11.43 16.30
CA ALA A 224 3.71 11.43 17.58
C ALA A 224 2.82 11.99 18.69
N PHE A 225 2.14 13.13 18.44
CA PHE A 225 1.23 13.74 19.41
C PHE A 225 -0.03 12.89 19.67
N TRP A 226 -0.76 12.48 18.63
CA TRP A 226 -2.02 11.78 18.85
C TRP A 226 -1.84 10.40 19.50
N ARG A 227 -0.68 9.75 19.31
CA ARG A 227 -0.37 8.49 20.00
C ARG A 227 -0.22 8.65 21.51
N LEU A 228 0.15 9.83 21.98
CA LEU A 228 0.25 10.15 23.41
C LEU A 228 -1.12 10.34 24.07
N ILE A 229 -2.18 10.65 23.29
CA ILE A 229 -3.53 10.84 23.83
C ILE A 229 -4.07 9.49 24.30
N PRO A 230 -4.44 9.34 25.60
CA PRO A 230 -5.07 8.13 26.11
C PRO A 230 -6.35 7.78 25.35
N ASN A 231 -6.67 6.50 25.22
CA ASN A 231 -7.82 6.06 24.41
C ASN A 231 -9.14 6.61 24.96
N PHE A 232 -9.34 6.68 26.28
CA PHE A 232 -10.56 7.23 26.89
C PHE A 232 -10.79 8.72 26.59
N ILE A 233 -9.72 9.48 26.27
CA ILE A 233 -9.81 10.86 25.79
C ILE A 233 -10.08 10.86 24.28
N TRP A 234 -9.30 10.06 23.53
CA TRP A 234 -9.40 9.96 22.07
C TRP A 234 -10.81 9.62 21.60
N GLU A 235 -11.46 8.67 22.25
CA GLU A 235 -12.82 8.20 21.93
C GLU A 235 -13.90 9.28 22.10
N LYS A 236 -13.63 10.31 22.90
CA LYS A 236 -14.53 11.46 23.11
C LYS A 236 -14.27 12.64 22.17
N LEU A 237 -13.15 12.59 21.40
CA LEU A 237 -12.80 13.69 20.51
C LEU A 237 -13.65 13.64 19.22
N LYS A 238 -14.36 14.72 18.94
CA LYS A 238 -15.07 14.94 17.68
C LYS A 238 -14.07 15.46 16.62
N ILE A 239 -13.30 14.55 16.00
CA ILE A 239 -12.21 14.90 15.09
C ILE A 239 -12.71 15.48 13.77
N VAL A 240 -13.92 15.13 13.35
CA VAL A 240 -14.59 15.67 12.15
C VAL A 240 -15.96 16.15 12.56
N LYS A 241 -16.34 17.36 12.12
CA LYS A 241 -17.74 17.81 12.21
C LYS A 241 -18.54 16.95 11.21
N THR A 242 -19.38 16.06 11.73
CA THR A 242 -20.46 15.48 10.91
C THR A 242 -21.43 16.63 10.63
N GLU A 243 -21.51 17.10 9.39
CA GLU A 243 -22.65 17.92 8.98
C GLU A 243 -23.92 17.09 9.23
N LYS A 244 -24.87 17.68 9.96
CA LYS A 244 -26.18 17.06 10.23
C LYS A 244 -27.05 17.07 8.99
#